data_56d6065c4e20e4e33abeb7012b5d2fa8
#
_entry.id   56d6065c4e20e4e33abeb7012b5d2fa8
#
_cell.length_a   1.000
_cell.length_b   1.000
_cell.length_c   1.000
_cell.angle_alpha   90.00
_cell.angle_beta   90.00
_cell.angle_gamma   90.00
#
_symmetry.space_group_name_H-M   'P 1'
#
loop_
_entity.id
_entity.type
_entity.pdbx_description
1 polymer ?
#
loop_
_entity_poly.entity_id
_entity_poly.type
_entity_poly.pdbx_seq_one_letter_code
_entity_poly.pdbx_strand_id
1 'polypeptide(L)'
;MANILVLTGYTDNMAEVGDRCAASQRAYAERRGYTHETVRTYHNRTHPSHQKLEMITERISRYDGIMWMDADSYVTGDMDLEPLYYGQQVMDISIDWCAPMPDDLTTTYLSAGNFIIWRKERTTKFLHTWANYSERYAVRDICCWEQDGLRAAMKDQPWLDGLVRRHPRRTFNAVHHTCVNRSFPHSAPMPWEPGDLLMHLTNVDRLAILDSL
;
A
#
# COMPACT_ATOMS: atom_id res chain seq x y z
N MET A 1 14.81 15.89 9.27
CA MET A 1 13.56 15.10 9.13
C MET A 1 13.26 14.96 7.65
N ALA A 2 12.92 13.76 7.18
CA ALA A 2 12.46 13.53 5.82
C ALA A 2 11.07 14.13 5.64
N ASN A 3 10.83 14.80 4.51
CA ASN A 3 9.51 15.33 4.16
C ASN A 3 8.65 14.19 3.56
N ILE A 4 7.74 13.64 4.38
CA ILE A 4 6.93 12.47 4.03
C ILE A 4 5.47 12.89 3.81
N LEU A 5 4.87 12.39 2.71
CA LEU A 5 3.43 12.49 2.45
C LEU A 5 2.75 11.16 2.78
N VAL A 6 1.72 11.18 3.60
CA VAL A 6 0.74 10.10 3.74
C VAL A 6 -0.37 10.36 2.74
N LEU A 7 -0.53 9.50 1.76
CA LEU A 7 -1.43 9.67 0.62
C LEU A 7 -2.45 8.53 0.56
N THR A 8 -3.71 8.88 0.43
CA THR A 8 -4.81 7.95 0.16
C THR A 8 -5.72 8.48 -0.95
N GLY A 9 -6.46 7.57 -1.58
CA GLY A 9 -7.43 7.97 -2.58
C GLY A 9 -8.57 6.95 -2.69
N TYR A 10 -9.79 7.43 -2.94
CA TYR A 10 -10.98 6.59 -3.09
C TYR A 10 -12.09 7.31 -3.87
N THR A 11 -12.97 6.49 -4.44
CA THR A 11 -14.16 6.92 -5.17
C THR A 11 -15.37 7.05 -4.23
N ASP A 12 -16.45 7.68 -4.69
CA ASP A 12 -17.62 7.96 -3.84
C ASP A 12 -18.29 6.71 -3.26
N ASN A 13 -18.21 5.56 -3.94
CA ASN A 13 -18.73 4.30 -3.41
C ASN A 13 -17.95 3.76 -2.19
N MET A 14 -16.78 4.31 -1.90
CA MET A 14 -15.97 4.01 -0.72
C MET A 14 -15.96 5.16 0.29
N ALA A 15 -16.76 6.22 0.08
CA ALA A 15 -16.67 7.45 0.86
C ALA A 15 -16.79 7.22 2.37
N GLU A 16 -17.78 6.46 2.81
CA GLU A 16 -18.05 6.25 4.24
C GLU A 16 -16.87 5.57 4.96
N VAL A 17 -16.32 4.51 4.38
CA VAL A 17 -15.14 3.83 4.90
C VAL A 17 -13.90 4.70 4.74
N GLY A 18 -13.71 5.25 3.55
CA GLY A 18 -12.54 6.04 3.20
C GLY A 18 -12.39 7.31 4.02
N ASP A 19 -13.48 8.03 4.32
CA ASP A 19 -13.45 9.24 5.14
C ASP A 19 -13.01 8.92 6.59
N ARG A 20 -13.47 7.80 7.16
CA ARG A 20 -13.08 7.35 8.50
C ARG A 20 -11.63 6.90 8.55
N CYS A 21 -11.19 6.10 7.58
CA CYS A 21 -9.79 5.68 7.47
C CYS A 21 -8.87 6.87 7.22
N ALA A 22 -9.21 7.78 6.32
CA ALA A 22 -8.44 8.99 6.04
C ALA A 22 -8.33 9.91 7.27
N ALA A 23 -9.35 9.96 8.13
CA ALA A 23 -9.27 10.70 9.39
C ALA A 23 -8.20 10.10 10.33
N SER A 24 -8.12 8.77 10.46
CA SER A 24 -7.08 8.10 11.25
C SER A 24 -5.68 8.30 10.66
N GLN A 25 -5.55 8.26 9.34
CA GLN A 25 -4.30 8.50 8.61
C GLN A 25 -3.82 9.93 8.77
N ARG A 26 -4.74 10.92 8.73
CA ARG A 26 -4.45 12.33 9.00
C ARG A 26 -3.95 12.54 10.42
N ALA A 27 -4.66 11.99 11.41
CA ALA A 27 -4.24 12.08 12.81
C ALA A 27 -2.86 11.48 13.05
N TYR A 28 -2.51 10.38 12.40
CA TYR A 28 -1.18 9.81 12.42
C TYR A 28 -0.14 10.74 11.78
N ALA A 29 -0.42 11.26 10.59
CA ALA A 29 0.48 12.17 9.90
C ALA A 29 0.78 13.43 10.75
N GLU A 30 -0.26 14.03 11.35
CA GLU A 30 -0.12 15.17 12.26
C GLU A 30 0.77 14.86 13.47
N ARG A 31 0.58 13.72 14.12
CA ARG A 31 1.43 13.31 15.26
C ARG A 31 2.90 13.14 14.88
N ARG A 32 3.17 12.70 13.65
CA ARG A 32 4.51 12.46 13.12
C ARG A 32 5.14 13.68 12.42
N GLY A 33 4.40 14.76 12.25
CA GLY A 33 4.86 15.91 11.48
C GLY A 33 4.95 15.64 9.97
N TYR A 34 4.19 14.66 9.47
CA TYR A 34 4.06 14.33 8.04
C TYR A 34 2.92 15.14 7.41
N THR A 35 2.96 15.30 6.10
CA THR A 35 1.83 15.85 5.34
C THR A 35 0.81 14.75 5.07
N HIS A 36 -0.49 15.09 5.04
CA HIS A 36 -1.55 14.16 4.62
C HIS A 36 -2.34 14.74 3.45
N GLU A 37 -2.64 13.89 2.46
CA GLU A 37 -3.50 14.25 1.35
C GLU A 37 -4.48 13.11 1.05
N THR A 38 -5.76 13.46 0.82
CA THR A 38 -6.81 12.55 0.36
C THR A 38 -7.25 12.96 -1.04
N VAL A 39 -7.21 12.03 -2.00
CA VAL A 39 -7.64 12.27 -3.39
C VAL A 39 -9.00 11.65 -3.61
N ARG A 40 -9.97 12.45 -4.04
CA ARG A 40 -11.36 12.03 -4.35
C ARG A 40 -11.67 12.03 -5.85
N THR A 41 -10.77 12.58 -6.67
CA THR A 41 -10.96 12.71 -8.11
C THR A 41 -10.32 11.53 -8.83
N TYR A 42 -11.16 10.75 -9.49
CA TYR A 42 -10.77 9.63 -10.33
C TYR A 42 -11.27 9.82 -11.75
N HIS A 43 -10.56 9.27 -12.72
CA HIS A 43 -11.01 9.19 -14.10
C HIS A 43 -11.45 7.75 -14.46
N ASN A 44 -12.33 7.62 -15.45
CA ASN A 44 -12.91 6.32 -15.84
C ASN A 44 -12.06 5.53 -16.84
N ARG A 45 -10.77 5.86 -17.01
CA ARG A 45 -9.91 5.23 -18.03
C ARG A 45 -9.35 3.88 -17.57
N THR A 46 -9.12 3.73 -16.27
CA THR A 46 -8.55 2.51 -15.67
C THR A 46 -9.24 2.23 -14.34
N HIS A 47 -9.08 1.01 -13.81
CA HIS A 47 -9.54 0.68 -12.48
C HIS A 47 -8.89 1.62 -11.42
N PRO A 48 -9.62 2.07 -10.38
CA PRO A 48 -9.09 3.02 -9.38
C PRO A 48 -7.75 2.60 -8.77
N SER A 49 -7.52 1.31 -8.55
CA SER A 49 -6.25 0.81 -7.99
C SER A 49 -5.02 1.14 -8.84
N HIS A 50 -5.16 1.25 -10.16
CA HIS A 50 -4.05 1.66 -11.05
C HIS A 50 -3.74 3.16 -10.92
N GLN A 51 -4.74 3.98 -10.58
CA GLN A 51 -4.57 5.42 -10.49
C GLN A 51 -3.71 5.84 -9.29
N LYS A 52 -3.51 4.97 -8.29
CA LYS A 52 -2.57 5.25 -7.18
C LYS A 52 -1.15 5.54 -7.68
N LEU A 53 -0.71 4.87 -8.74
CA LEU A 53 0.63 5.08 -9.31
C LEU A 53 0.76 6.46 -9.98
N GLU A 54 -0.31 6.91 -10.65
CA GLU A 54 -0.39 8.26 -11.22
C GLU A 54 -0.35 9.31 -10.11
N MET A 55 -1.18 9.15 -9.07
CA MET A 55 -1.22 10.06 -7.92
C MET A 55 0.13 10.18 -7.21
N ILE A 56 0.85 9.06 -7.05
CA ILE A 56 2.20 9.03 -6.47
C ILE A 56 3.19 9.73 -7.41
N THR A 57 3.14 9.43 -8.71
CA THR A 57 4.07 9.98 -9.71
C THR A 57 3.98 11.51 -9.79
N GLU A 58 2.77 12.07 -9.73
CA GLU A 58 2.53 13.51 -9.75
C GLU A 58 3.10 14.24 -8.52
N ARG A 59 3.27 13.54 -7.41
CA ARG A 59 3.62 14.13 -6.11
C ARG A 59 5.04 13.86 -5.64
N ILE A 60 5.65 12.77 -6.08
CA ILE A 60 6.93 12.29 -5.52
C ILE A 60 8.08 13.30 -5.66
N SER A 61 8.03 14.20 -6.64
CA SER A 61 9.05 15.24 -6.80
C SER A 61 9.08 16.27 -5.66
N ARG A 62 7.97 16.42 -4.91
CA ARG A 62 7.80 17.41 -3.83
C ARG A 62 8.12 16.86 -2.43
N TYR A 63 8.25 15.53 -2.30
CA TYR A 63 8.46 14.85 -1.02
C TYR A 63 9.69 13.95 -1.09
N ASP A 64 10.26 13.62 0.07
CA ASP A 64 11.34 12.63 0.16
C ASP A 64 10.79 11.20 0.14
N GLY A 65 9.54 11.02 0.58
CA GLY A 65 8.82 9.77 0.52
C GLY A 65 7.31 9.96 0.50
N ILE A 66 6.61 8.98 -0.09
CA ILE A 66 5.15 8.90 -0.06
C ILE A 66 4.76 7.56 0.53
N MET A 67 4.06 7.57 1.67
CA MET A 67 3.36 6.42 2.23
C MET A 67 1.97 6.38 1.60
N TRP A 68 1.75 5.41 0.70
CA TRP A 68 0.42 5.09 0.21
C TRP A 68 -0.30 4.23 1.22
N MET A 69 -1.54 4.59 1.53
CA MET A 69 -2.47 3.78 2.33
C MET A 69 -3.78 3.62 1.58
N ASP A 70 -4.24 2.38 1.38
CA ASP A 70 -5.55 2.15 0.76
C ASP A 70 -6.68 2.74 1.61
N ALA A 71 -7.81 3.00 0.97
CA ALA A 71 -8.99 3.64 1.56
C ALA A 71 -9.61 2.86 2.73
N ASP A 72 -9.29 1.58 2.85
CA ASP A 72 -9.74 0.68 3.92
C ASP A 72 -8.61 0.32 4.90
N SER A 73 -7.59 1.17 4.99
CA SER A 73 -6.50 1.04 5.95
C SER A 73 -6.66 2.05 7.10
N TYR A 74 -7.05 1.54 8.27
CA TYR A 74 -7.22 2.33 9.49
C TYR A 74 -5.94 2.33 10.32
N VAL A 75 -5.39 3.50 10.60
CA VAL A 75 -4.16 3.62 11.40
C VAL A 75 -4.46 3.46 12.88
N THR A 76 -3.75 2.56 13.53
CA THR A 76 -3.89 2.20 14.93
C THR A 76 -2.62 2.46 15.75
N GLY A 77 -1.47 2.50 15.09
CA GLY A 77 -0.16 2.64 15.71
C GLY A 77 0.49 4.00 15.44
N ASP A 78 1.77 4.07 15.79
CA ASP A 78 2.54 5.31 15.71
C ASP A 78 3.99 5.04 15.26
N MET A 79 4.17 4.22 14.23
CA MET A 79 5.47 3.88 13.67
C MET A 79 6.13 5.11 13.03
N ASP A 80 7.42 5.34 13.32
CA ASP A 80 8.21 6.33 12.62
C ASP A 80 8.72 5.77 11.29
N LEU A 81 8.41 6.45 10.19
CA LEU A 81 8.84 6.04 8.84
C LEU A 81 10.23 6.59 8.47
N GLU A 82 10.71 7.62 9.14
CA GLU A 82 11.97 8.29 8.80
C GLU A 82 13.18 7.35 8.79
N PRO A 83 13.34 6.39 9.72
CA PRO A 83 14.46 5.45 9.68
C PRO A 83 14.54 4.60 8.40
N LEU A 84 13.41 4.41 7.71
CA LEU A 84 13.36 3.66 6.46
C LEU A 84 13.93 4.44 5.26
N TYR A 85 13.95 5.77 5.34
CA TYR A 85 14.43 6.66 4.27
C TYR A 85 15.92 6.46 3.93
N TYR A 86 16.75 6.11 4.89
CA TYR A 86 18.21 6.08 4.73
C TYR A 86 18.75 4.91 3.91
N GLY A 87 17.89 3.98 3.48
CA GLY A 87 18.27 2.91 2.56
C GLY A 87 18.43 3.37 1.10
N GLN A 88 18.96 2.47 0.27
CA GLN A 88 19.06 2.68 -1.18
C GLN A 88 17.79 2.27 -1.94
N GLN A 89 16.86 1.63 -1.27
CA GLN A 89 15.63 1.14 -1.85
C GLN A 89 14.72 2.28 -2.26
N VAL A 90 14.00 2.05 -3.35
CA VAL A 90 12.94 2.94 -3.86
C VAL A 90 11.61 2.63 -3.18
N MET A 91 11.40 1.38 -2.75
CA MET A 91 10.13 0.95 -2.19
C MET A 91 10.32 0.14 -0.92
N ASP A 92 9.48 0.42 0.07
CA ASP A 92 9.22 -0.41 1.25
C ASP A 92 7.82 -0.97 1.19
N ILE A 93 7.67 -2.29 1.26
CA ILE A 93 6.38 -2.97 1.08
C ILE A 93 6.33 -4.25 1.91
N SER A 94 5.16 -4.59 2.44
CA SER A 94 4.97 -5.85 3.16
C SER A 94 4.67 -7.01 2.23
N ILE A 95 5.05 -8.19 2.67
CA ILE A 95 4.64 -9.45 2.05
C ILE A 95 3.11 -9.55 2.11
N ASP A 96 2.52 -10.04 1.02
CA ASP A 96 1.09 -10.31 0.95
C ASP A 96 0.72 -11.59 1.71
N TRP A 97 -0.49 -11.63 2.25
CA TRP A 97 -1.05 -12.82 2.91
C TRP A 97 -1.22 -14.04 2.00
N CYS A 98 -1.24 -13.82 0.65
CA CYS A 98 -1.25 -14.88 -0.34
C CYS A 98 0.11 -15.55 -0.55
N ALA A 99 1.19 -15.05 0.05
CA ALA A 99 2.50 -15.66 -0.07
C ALA A 99 2.48 -17.08 0.52
N PRO A 100 3.05 -18.08 -0.17
CA PRO A 100 3.02 -19.47 0.27
C PRO A 100 3.66 -19.68 1.64
N MET A 101 4.74 -18.93 1.91
CA MET A 101 5.47 -18.99 3.18
C MET A 101 5.33 -17.65 3.89
N PRO A 102 4.87 -17.65 5.16
CA PRO A 102 4.90 -16.45 5.99
C PRO A 102 6.35 -15.98 6.15
N ASP A 103 6.54 -14.66 6.04
CA ASP A 103 7.82 -14.00 6.28
C ASP A 103 8.99 -14.40 5.37
N ASP A 104 8.72 -15.04 4.23
CA ASP A 104 9.71 -15.23 3.17
C ASP A 104 10.00 -13.90 2.45
N LEU A 105 11.02 -13.19 2.95
CA LEU A 105 11.44 -11.89 2.39
C LEU A 105 12.04 -11.98 0.97
N THR A 106 12.12 -13.17 0.37
CA THR A 106 12.54 -13.36 -1.04
C THR A 106 11.34 -13.44 -1.99
N THR A 107 10.12 -13.53 -1.47
CA THR A 107 8.90 -13.68 -2.25
C THR A 107 8.60 -12.45 -3.12
N THR A 108 7.95 -12.67 -4.26
CA THR A 108 7.36 -11.63 -5.09
C THR A 108 5.88 -11.37 -4.78
N TYR A 109 5.30 -12.09 -3.82
CA TYR A 109 3.94 -11.87 -3.34
C TYR A 109 3.92 -10.71 -2.35
N LEU A 110 3.71 -9.50 -2.84
CA LEU A 110 3.77 -8.24 -2.10
C LEU A 110 2.40 -7.58 -2.06
N SER A 111 2.05 -6.95 -0.94
CA SER A 111 0.75 -6.28 -0.78
C SER A 111 0.82 -4.83 -1.22
N ALA A 112 0.21 -4.50 -2.36
CA ALA A 112 0.15 -3.13 -2.87
C ALA A 112 -0.95 -2.25 -2.23
N GLY A 113 -1.57 -2.71 -1.14
CA GLY A 113 -2.52 -1.89 -0.36
C GLY A 113 -1.85 -0.79 0.46
N ASN A 114 -0.68 -1.10 1.03
CA ASN A 114 0.07 -0.16 1.85
C ASN A 114 1.57 -0.31 1.61
N PHE A 115 2.24 0.77 1.23
CA PHE A 115 3.67 0.78 0.91
C PHE A 115 4.24 2.19 0.92
N ILE A 116 5.56 2.30 0.94
CA ILE A 116 6.27 3.58 0.84
C ILE A 116 7.05 3.62 -0.47
N ILE A 117 6.99 4.73 -1.18
CA ILE A 117 7.88 5.07 -2.28
C ILE A 117 8.80 6.21 -1.84
N TRP A 118 10.10 6.00 -1.92
CA TRP A 118 11.12 6.99 -1.61
C TRP A 118 11.60 7.69 -2.88
N ARG A 119 11.83 8.99 -2.81
CA ARG A 119 12.44 9.75 -3.89
C ARG A 119 13.94 9.47 -3.95
N LYS A 120 14.33 8.59 -4.86
CA LYS A 120 15.70 8.19 -5.19
C LYS A 120 15.95 8.38 -6.68
N GLU A 121 17.19 8.26 -7.13
CA GLU A 121 17.57 8.43 -8.54
C GLU A 121 16.70 7.60 -9.51
N ARG A 122 16.35 6.38 -9.13
CA ARG A 122 15.59 5.44 -9.99
C ARG A 122 14.08 5.45 -9.79
N THR A 123 13.54 6.32 -8.95
CA THR A 123 12.11 6.28 -8.57
C THR A 123 11.18 6.49 -9.76
N THR A 124 11.46 7.48 -10.62
CA THR A 124 10.63 7.75 -11.80
C THR A 124 10.61 6.55 -12.74
N LYS A 125 11.79 5.97 -13.02
CA LYS A 125 11.89 4.77 -13.86
C LYS A 125 11.15 3.57 -13.24
N PHE A 126 11.25 3.39 -11.93
CA PHE A 126 10.56 2.34 -11.18
C PHE A 126 9.04 2.49 -11.34
N LEU A 127 8.48 3.66 -11.04
CA LEU A 127 7.04 3.94 -11.12
C LEU A 127 6.50 3.77 -12.54
N HIS A 128 7.19 4.28 -13.55
CA HIS A 128 6.78 4.11 -14.95
C HIS A 128 6.82 2.64 -15.39
N THR A 129 7.82 1.88 -14.95
CA THR A 129 7.88 0.45 -15.28
C THR A 129 6.73 -0.29 -14.63
N TRP A 130 6.47 -0.04 -13.35
CA TRP A 130 5.35 -0.64 -12.63
C TRP A 130 4.01 -0.27 -13.28
N ALA A 131 3.77 1.00 -13.60
CA ALA A 131 2.54 1.45 -14.26
C ALA A 131 2.32 0.75 -15.61
N ASN A 132 3.34 0.68 -16.46
CA ASN A 132 3.26 0.01 -17.77
C ASN A 132 2.89 -1.48 -17.65
N TYR A 133 3.42 -2.18 -16.63
CA TYR A 133 3.04 -3.58 -16.38
C TYR A 133 1.61 -3.66 -15.85
N SER A 134 1.21 -2.79 -14.95
CA SER A 134 -0.15 -2.74 -14.40
C SER A 134 -1.20 -2.50 -15.48
N GLU A 135 -0.97 -1.59 -16.42
CA GLU A 135 -1.86 -1.34 -17.56
C GLU A 135 -2.06 -2.58 -18.43
N ARG A 136 -0.99 -3.37 -18.68
CA ARG A 136 -1.09 -4.63 -19.42
C ARG A 136 -1.94 -5.67 -18.72
N TYR A 137 -1.96 -5.65 -17.39
CA TYR A 137 -2.75 -6.56 -16.57
C TYR A 137 -4.20 -6.08 -16.41
N ALA A 138 -4.45 -4.77 -16.40
CA ALA A 138 -5.80 -4.20 -16.32
C ALA A 138 -6.76 -4.72 -17.40
N VAL A 139 -6.22 -5.08 -18.58
CA VAL A 139 -7.00 -5.61 -19.73
C VAL A 139 -7.39 -7.09 -19.55
N ARG A 140 -6.85 -7.77 -18.54
CA ARG A 140 -6.97 -9.24 -18.40
C ARG A 140 -7.92 -9.71 -17.30
N ASP A 141 -8.63 -8.80 -16.64
CA ASP A 141 -9.57 -9.13 -15.57
C ASP A 141 -8.96 -9.99 -14.44
N ILE A 142 -7.69 -9.68 -14.07
CA ILE A 142 -6.92 -10.40 -13.07
C ILE A 142 -7.19 -9.77 -11.70
N CYS A 143 -7.29 -10.58 -10.65
CA CYS A 143 -7.87 -10.22 -9.35
C CYS A 143 -7.08 -9.20 -8.53
N CYS A 144 -5.81 -8.94 -8.82
CA CYS A 144 -4.94 -8.11 -7.98
C CYS A 144 -4.27 -6.95 -8.73
N TRP A 145 -4.84 -6.53 -9.82
CA TRP A 145 -4.57 -5.33 -10.63
C TRP A 145 -3.10 -4.85 -10.61
N GLU A 146 -2.82 -3.74 -9.95
CA GLU A 146 -1.48 -3.14 -9.87
C GLU A 146 -0.48 -4.01 -9.10
N GLN A 147 -0.93 -4.81 -8.16
CA GLN A 147 -0.10 -5.76 -7.42
C GLN A 147 0.46 -6.85 -8.34
N ASP A 148 -0.37 -7.42 -9.22
CA ASP A 148 0.08 -8.37 -10.24
C ASP A 148 1.00 -7.71 -11.27
N GLY A 149 0.76 -6.42 -11.58
CA GLY A 149 1.65 -5.61 -12.41
C GLY A 149 3.04 -5.48 -11.81
N LEU A 150 3.15 -5.18 -10.51
CA LEU A 150 4.43 -5.12 -9.78
C LEU A 150 5.16 -6.47 -9.83
N ARG A 151 4.44 -7.55 -9.51
CA ARG A 151 4.98 -8.91 -9.49
C ARG A 151 5.53 -9.32 -10.86
N ALA A 152 4.80 -9.03 -11.94
CA ALA A 152 5.25 -9.31 -13.29
C ALA A 152 6.45 -8.44 -13.68
N ALA A 153 6.43 -7.15 -13.32
CA ALA A 153 7.55 -6.25 -13.56
C ALA A 153 8.83 -6.73 -12.86
N MET A 154 8.74 -7.16 -11.62
CA MET A 154 9.90 -7.69 -10.88
C MET A 154 10.45 -8.99 -11.48
N LYS A 155 9.56 -9.87 -11.95
CA LYS A 155 9.96 -11.10 -12.63
C LYS A 155 10.71 -10.85 -13.94
N ASP A 156 10.20 -9.91 -14.75
CA ASP A 156 10.73 -9.63 -16.08
C ASP A 156 11.90 -8.63 -16.06
N GLN A 157 12.02 -7.86 -14.99
CA GLN A 157 12.99 -6.77 -14.83
C GLN A 157 13.72 -6.91 -13.46
N PRO A 158 14.72 -7.79 -13.34
CA PRO A 158 15.38 -8.08 -12.06
C PRO A 158 15.97 -6.86 -11.32
N TRP A 159 16.27 -5.77 -12.05
CA TRP A 159 16.76 -4.54 -11.42
C TRP A 159 15.73 -3.86 -10.51
N LEU A 160 14.40 -4.09 -10.73
CA LEU A 160 13.37 -3.61 -9.82
C LEU A 160 13.46 -4.32 -8.47
N ASP A 161 13.70 -5.61 -8.49
CA ASP A 161 13.74 -6.43 -7.28
C ASP A 161 14.78 -5.90 -6.27
N GLY A 162 15.96 -5.52 -6.74
CA GLY A 162 17.00 -4.91 -5.92
C GLY A 162 16.66 -3.53 -5.34
N LEU A 163 15.58 -2.89 -5.80
CA LEU A 163 15.10 -1.60 -5.30
C LEU A 163 13.92 -1.72 -4.31
N VAL A 164 13.45 -2.94 -4.06
CA VAL A 164 12.33 -3.21 -3.15
C VAL A 164 12.83 -3.80 -1.86
N ARG A 165 12.55 -3.14 -0.73
CA ARG A 165 12.75 -3.70 0.60
C ARG A 165 11.43 -4.31 1.09
N ARG A 166 11.51 -5.58 1.37
CA ARG A 166 10.38 -6.37 1.87
C ARG A 166 10.34 -6.35 3.37
N HIS A 167 9.14 -6.26 3.90
CA HIS A 167 8.87 -6.31 5.33
C HIS A 167 7.96 -7.49 5.67
N PRO A 168 8.00 -8.00 6.90
CA PRO A 168 6.99 -8.93 7.40
C PRO A 168 5.58 -8.41 7.17
N ARG A 169 4.62 -9.32 7.01
CA ARG A 169 3.22 -9.01 6.68
C ARG A 169 2.62 -7.92 7.57
N ARG A 170 2.83 -8.00 8.87
CA ARG A 170 2.25 -7.08 9.86
C ARG A 170 2.76 -5.64 9.77
N THR A 171 3.93 -5.42 9.16
CA THR A 171 4.54 -4.07 9.13
C THR A 171 3.60 -3.04 8.50
N PHE A 172 3.04 -3.36 7.31
CA PHE A 172 2.12 -2.47 6.58
C PHE A 172 0.85 -3.18 6.12
N ASN A 173 0.60 -4.43 6.52
CA ASN A 173 -0.54 -5.20 6.03
C ASN A 173 -1.13 -6.14 7.09
N ALA A 174 -1.16 -5.71 8.37
CA ALA A 174 -1.93 -6.40 9.40
C ALA A 174 -3.42 -6.33 9.06
N VAL A 175 -4.14 -7.44 9.15
CA VAL A 175 -5.56 -7.52 8.79
C VAL A 175 -6.42 -7.78 10.02
N HIS A 176 -7.68 -7.38 9.98
CA HIS A 176 -8.60 -7.69 11.08
C HIS A 176 -8.74 -9.21 11.26
N HIS A 177 -8.87 -9.68 12.50
CA HIS A 177 -8.91 -11.12 12.84
C HIS A 177 -10.09 -11.87 12.17
N THR A 178 -11.17 -11.17 11.80
CA THR A 178 -12.30 -11.75 11.06
C THR A 178 -12.07 -11.82 9.54
N CYS A 179 -10.93 -11.34 9.07
CA CYS A 179 -10.61 -11.39 7.65
C CYS A 179 -10.45 -12.84 7.18
N VAL A 180 -11.22 -13.22 6.18
CA VAL A 180 -11.18 -14.55 5.58
C VAL A 180 -10.71 -14.44 4.15
N ASN A 181 -9.59 -15.05 3.85
CA ASN A 181 -9.12 -15.17 2.48
C ASN A 181 -9.85 -16.32 1.76
N ARG A 182 -10.90 -15.98 1.03
CA ARG A 182 -11.71 -16.96 0.28
C ARG A 182 -10.97 -17.56 -0.92
N SER A 183 -10.04 -16.82 -1.49
CA SER A 183 -9.27 -17.24 -2.67
C SER A 183 -8.05 -18.10 -2.32
N PHE A 184 -7.54 -17.98 -1.10
CA PHE A 184 -6.35 -18.67 -0.63
C PHE A 184 -6.57 -19.23 0.78
N PRO A 185 -7.40 -20.27 0.94
CA PRO A 185 -7.81 -20.78 2.26
C PRO A 185 -6.65 -21.35 3.10
N HIS A 186 -5.50 -21.60 2.48
CA HIS A 186 -4.30 -22.10 3.16
C HIS A 186 -3.35 -20.99 3.63
N SER A 187 -3.61 -19.74 3.25
CA SER A 187 -2.83 -18.61 3.76
C SER A 187 -3.36 -18.20 5.13
N ALA A 188 -2.50 -18.22 6.13
CA ALA A 188 -2.85 -17.71 7.45
C ALA A 188 -2.74 -16.17 7.41
N PRO A 189 -3.86 -15.43 7.57
CA PRO A 189 -3.76 -14.00 7.77
C PRO A 189 -2.94 -13.73 9.03
N MET A 190 -2.12 -12.69 9.01
CA MET A 190 -1.48 -12.17 10.22
C MET A 190 -2.44 -11.17 10.85
N PRO A 191 -3.21 -11.58 11.87
CA PRO A 191 -4.17 -10.68 12.50
C PRO A 191 -3.46 -9.50 13.13
N TRP A 192 -4.12 -8.36 13.04
CA TRP A 192 -3.70 -7.15 13.72
C TRP A 192 -3.56 -7.37 15.24
N GLU A 193 -2.53 -6.78 15.82
CA GLU A 193 -2.31 -6.74 17.27
C GLU A 193 -1.99 -5.31 17.72
N PRO A 194 -2.25 -4.97 18.99
CA PRO A 194 -1.85 -3.66 19.53
C PRO A 194 -0.37 -3.37 19.31
N GLY A 195 -0.07 -2.23 18.70
CA GLY A 195 1.28 -1.83 18.33
C GLY A 195 1.56 -1.90 16.82
N ASP A 196 0.74 -2.60 16.04
CA ASP A 196 0.82 -2.53 14.57
C ASP A 196 0.48 -1.14 14.07
N LEU A 197 1.14 -0.70 12.98
CA LEU A 197 0.91 0.63 12.42
C LEU A 197 -0.54 0.82 11.98
N LEU A 198 -1.11 -0.16 11.31
CA LEU A 198 -2.45 -0.07 10.73
C LEU A 198 -3.18 -1.42 10.74
N MET A 199 -4.49 -1.33 10.61
CA MET A 199 -5.38 -2.46 10.35
C MET A 199 -5.97 -2.30 8.95
N HIS A 200 -5.66 -3.24 8.05
CA HIS A 200 -6.20 -3.28 6.70
C HIS A 200 -7.53 -4.03 6.72
N LEU A 201 -8.64 -3.33 6.42
CA LEU A 201 -10.01 -3.84 6.50
C LEU A 201 -10.44 -4.55 5.20
N THR A 202 -9.55 -5.35 4.64
CA THR A 202 -9.81 -6.11 3.41
C THR A 202 -10.67 -7.35 3.71
N ASN A 203 -11.63 -7.65 2.83
CA ASN A 203 -12.51 -8.83 2.91
C ASN A 203 -13.29 -9.00 4.24
N VAL A 204 -13.68 -7.90 4.87
CA VAL A 204 -14.46 -7.87 6.11
C VAL A 204 -15.65 -6.90 5.98
N ASP A 205 -16.56 -6.94 6.95
CA ASP A 205 -17.54 -5.88 7.14
C ASP A 205 -16.84 -4.65 7.75
N ARG A 206 -16.38 -3.76 6.86
CA ARG A 206 -15.57 -2.60 7.22
C ARG A 206 -16.28 -1.66 8.19
N LEU A 207 -17.57 -1.39 7.95
CA LEU A 207 -18.34 -0.45 8.76
C LEU A 207 -18.58 -0.99 10.15
N ALA A 208 -18.98 -2.26 10.28
CA ALA A 208 -19.18 -2.88 11.59
C ALA A 208 -17.91 -2.87 12.44
N ILE A 209 -16.72 -3.06 11.81
CA ILE A 209 -15.46 -2.97 12.52
C ILE A 209 -15.17 -1.52 12.94
N LEU A 210 -15.29 -0.57 12.01
CA LEU A 210 -15.06 0.85 12.30
C LEU A 210 -15.99 1.39 13.38
N ASP A 211 -17.22 0.88 13.48
CA ASP A 211 -18.17 1.27 14.53
C ASP A 211 -17.78 0.74 15.92
N SER A 212 -16.91 -0.27 15.97
CA SER A 212 -16.40 -0.87 17.21
C SER A 212 -15.10 -0.25 17.72
N LEU A 213 -14.42 0.59 16.90
CA LEU A 213 -13.18 1.27 17.24
C LEU A 213 -13.42 2.64 17.89
#